data_f6540d7e57e245667b5bc3cd61705d6f
#
_entry.id   f6540d7e57e245667b5bc3cd61705d6f
#
_cell.length_a   1.000
_cell.length_b   1.000
_cell.length_c   1.000
_cell.angle_alpha   90.00
_cell.angle_beta   90.00
_cell.angle_gamma   90.00
#
_symmetry.space_group_name_H-M   'P 1'
#
loop_
_entity.id
_entity.type
_entity.pdbx_description
1 polymer ?
#
loop_
_entity_poly.entity_id
_entity_poly.type
_entity_poly.pdbx_seq_one_letter_code
_entity_poly.pdbx_strand_id
1 'polypeptide(L)'
;MASIDKQMQLLGSQARAAAETLAFSTFEQRSLAVSEGAKSISNQIDLILSANEIDMSNARDQGLDDAMLDRLYLDRTRVESIARSLQAISDLPDPLGKVLSQWERPSGLKIRRVTTPLGVIGVIYESRPNVTADAGALCLMAGNATILRGGSESSYSSKAIFDCLLYGLQLANLPVSSIQMVPTQDREAVKYLLRMTEFVDVIVPRGGKGLVGLVQEEARVPVFAHLEGVVHIYVDKMADAKKALDVVLNAKTRRYGICGAVECLLLHQDISHELGVEIINSLGQLDVELRVSPEFSKINGIKLATDDDWGREYLAPIMAVKQVKDISEAIQHITMYSSSHTDCIITEDISAKDLFFSKIDSAIVMCNASTQFADGGEFGLGAEIGIATGKMHARGPVGVNQLTSFKYLVEGNGAVRD
;
A
#
# COMPACT_ATOMS: atom_id res chain seq x y z
N MET A 1 -27.81 -13.68 20.52
CA MET A 1 -26.64 -13.57 19.61
C MET A 1 -25.40 -14.09 20.36
N ALA A 2 -24.47 -14.75 19.67
CA ALA A 2 -23.17 -15.11 20.28
C ALA A 2 -22.42 -13.82 20.65
N SER A 3 -21.63 -13.82 21.74
CA SER A 3 -20.79 -12.68 22.09
C SER A 3 -19.78 -12.40 20.96
N ILE A 4 -19.35 -11.14 20.80
CA ILE A 4 -18.33 -10.74 19.81
C ILE A 4 -17.10 -11.63 19.92
N ASP A 5 -16.65 -11.91 21.14
CA ASP A 5 -15.52 -12.82 21.41
C ASP A 5 -15.73 -14.18 20.74
N LYS A 6 -16.86 -14.87 20.97
CA LYS A 6 -17.13 -16.18 20.36
C LYS A 6 -17.21 -16.13 18.84
N GLN A 7 -17.73 -15.04 18.27
CA GLN A 7 -17.78 -14.86 16.82
C GLN A 7 -16.37 -14.69 16.24
N MET A 8 -15.54 -13.88 16.88
CA MET A 8 -14.17 -13.66 16.45
C MET A 8 -13.27 -14.89 16.62
N GLN A 9 -13.44 -15.66 17.70
CA GLN A 9 -12.77 -16.94 17.91
C GLN A 9 -13.12 -17.97 16.82
N LEU A 10 -14.41 -18.09 16.47
CA LEU A 10 -14.86 -18.97 15.39
C LEU A 10 -14.28 -18.52 14.04
N LEU A 11 -14.32 -17.22 13.73
CA LEU A 11 -13.77 -16.63 12.52
C LEU A 11 -12.26 -16.95 12.40
N GLY A 12 -11.51 -16.73 13.48
CA GLY A 12 -10.06 -16.98 13.52
C GLY A 12 -9.72 -18.46 13.34
N SER A 13 -10.42 -19.36 14.03
CA SER A 13 -10.19 -20.80 13.91
C SER A 13 -10.49 -21.31 12.50
N GLN A 14 -11.55 -20.81 11.86
CA GLN A 14 -11.89 -21.14 10.47
C GLN A 14 -10.86 -20.62 9.49
N ALA A 15 -10.34 -19.39 9.69
CA ALA A 15 -9.27 -18.82 8.87
C ALA A 15 -7.98 -19.64 9.00
N ARG A 16 -7.62 -20.06 10.20
CA ARG A 16 -6.42 -20.91 10.44
C ARG A 16 -6.53 -22.25 9.71
N ALA A 17 -7.65 -22.93 9.83
CA ALA A 17 -7.90 -24.20 9.13
C ALA A 17 -7.88 -24.02 7.59
N ALA A 18 -8.41 -22.90 7.08
CA ALA A 18 -8.33 -22.58 5.66
C ALA A 18 -6.90 -22.29 5.21
N ALA A 19 -6.10 -21.57 6.00
CA ALA A 19 -4.69 -21.30 5.71
C ALA A 19 -3.86 -22.57 5.62
N GLU A 20 -4.11 -23.55 6.49
CA GLU A 20 -3.48 -24.88 6.44
C GLU A 20 -3.79 -25.59 5.12
N THR A 21 -5.04 -25.52 4.64
CA THR A 21 -5.44 -26.07 3.33
C THR A 21 -4.79 -25.32 2.17
N LEU A 22 -4.80 -23.99 2.22
CA LEU A 22 -4.24 -23.14 1.16
C LEU A 22 -2.74 -23.32 0.99
N ALA A 23 -2.00 -23.60 2.07
CA ALA A 23 -0.56 -23.85 2.04
C ALA A 23 -0.17 -25.02 1.11
N PHE A 24 -1.12 -25.92 0.81
CA PHE A 24 -0.93 -27.08 -0.08
C PHE A 24 -1.79 -26.99 -1.34
N SER A 25 -2.52 -25.91 -1.54
CA SER A 25 -3.30 -25.70 -2.78
C SER A 25 -2.38 -25.49 -3.99
N THR A 26 -2.82 -25.91 -5.17
CA THR A 26 -2.04 -25.66 -6.39
C THR A 26 -2.18 -24.21 -6.84
N PHE A 27 -1.23 -23.76 -7.65
CA PHE A 27 -1.30 -22.43 -8.26
C PHE A 27 -2.57 -22.29 -9.10
N GLU A 28 -2.91 -23.33 -9.88
CA GLU A 28 -4.08 -23.36 -10.76
C GLU A 28 -5.38 -23.16 -9.98
N GLN A 29 -5.51 -23.78 -8.80
CA GLN A 29 -6.69 -23.58 -7.94
C GLN A 29 -6.79 -22.13 -7.46
N ARG A 30 -5.69 -21.55 -7.00
CA ARG A 30 -5.66 -20.15 -6.50
C ARG A 30 -5.93 -19.16 -7.64
N SER A 31 -5.27 -19.33 -8.78
CA SER A 31 -5.47 -18.51 -9.98
C SER A 31 -6.90 -18.62 -10.50
N LEU A 32 -7.46 -19.85 -10.57
CA LEU A 32 -8.85 -20.09 -10.98
C LEU A 32 -9.83 -19.34 -10.06
N ALA A 33 -9.64 -19.42 -8.74
CA ALA A 33 -10.52 -18.75 -7.79
C ALA A 33 -10.52 -17.23 -7.99
N VAL A 34 -9.35 -16.62 -8.21
CA VAL A 34 -9.23 -15.17 -8.43
C VAL A 34 -9.82 -14.77 -9.79
N SER A 35 -9.54 -15.52 -10.86
CA SER A 35 -10.06 -15.20 -12.20
C SER A 35 -11.58 -15.38 -12.29
N GLU A 36 -12.16 -16.39 -11.64
CA GLU A 36 -13.62 -16.56 -11.57
C GLU A 36 -14.29 -15.51 -10.69
N GLY A 37 -13.61 -15.06 -9.62
CA GLY A 37 -14.00 -13.88 -8.85
C GLY A 37 -14.04 -12.61 -9.71
N ALA A 38 -13.03 -12.39 -10.56
CA ALA A 38 -12.98 -11.27 -11.51
C ALA A 38 -14.15 -11.29 -12.50
N LYS A 39 -14.42 -12.47 -13.09
CA LYS A 39 -15.58 -12.67 -13.99
C LYS A 39 -16.90 -12.42 -13.27
N SER A 40 -17.03 -12.90 -12.03
CA SER A 40 -18.23 -12.67 -11.21
C SER A 40 -18.45 -11.18 -10.95
N ILE A 41 -17.41 -10.40 -10.63
CA ILE A 41 -17.48 -8.94 -10.48
C ILE A 41 -17.97 -8.30 -11.79
N SER A 42 -17.40 -8.66 -12.93
CA SER A 42 -17.81 -8.16 -14.24
C SER A 42 -19.27 -8.47 -14.57
N ASN A 43 -19.76 -9.64 -14.19
CA ASN A 43 -21.15 -10.06 -14.43
C ASN A 43 -22.14 -9.41 -13.45
N GLN A 44 -21.68 -8.93 -12.30
CA GLN A 44 -22.53 -8.36 -11.25
C GLN A 44 -22.33 -6.85 -11.06
N ILE A 45 -21.83 -6.14 -12.08
CA ILE A 45 -21.57 -4.70 -12.02
C ILE A 45 -22.78 -3.92 -11.49
N ASP A 46 -23.96 -4.15 -12.05
CA ASP A 46 -25.16 -3.40 -11.69
C ASP A 46 -25.59 -3.63 -10.21
N LEU A 47 -25.38 -4.86 -9.69
CA LEU A 47 -25.62 -5.16 -8.29
C LEU A 47 -24.61 -4.43 -7.37
N ILE A 48 -23.32 -4.42 -7.77
CA ILE A 48 -22.28 -3.71 -7.01
C ILE A 48 -22.55 -2.20 -7.02
N LEU A 49 -22.97 -1.62 -8.16
CA LEU A 49 -23.31 -0.20 -8.25
C LEU A 49 -24.51 0.14 -7.38
N SER A 50 -25.57 -0.68 -7.40
CA SER A 50 -26.75 -0.48 -6.53
C SER A 50 -26.37 -0.56 -5.05
N ALA A 51 -25.48 -1.46 -4.65
CA ALA A 51 -24.95 -1.53 -3.29
C ALA A 51 -24.13 -0.28 -2.94
N ASN A 52 -23.35 0.24 -3.90
CA ASN A 52 -22.58 1.45 -3.69
C ASN A 52 -23.44 2.71 -3.58
N GLU A 53 -24.53 2.80 -4.30
CA GLU A 53 -25.50 3.91 -4.15
C GLU A 53 -26.04 4.00 -2.71
N ILE A 54 -26.30 2.86 -2.08
CA ILE A 54 -26.73 2.81 -0.66
C ILE A 54 -25.62 3.34 0.24
N ASP A 55 -24.38 2.85 0.06
CA ASP A 55 -23.23 3.30 0.83
C ASP A 55 -23.00 4.81 0.65
N MET A 56 -23.06 5.32 -0.59
CA MET A 56 -22.87 6.74 -0.91
C MET A 56 -23.96 7.63 -0.30
N SER A 57 -25.22 7.18 -0.30
CA SER A 57 -26.30 7.91 0.36
C SER A 57 -26.05 8.03 1.86
N ASN A 58 -25.77 6.90 2.52
CA ASN A 58 -25.49 6.83 3.95
C ASN A 58 -24.27 7.69 4.33
N ALA A 59 -23.22 7.67 3.51
CA ALA A 59 -21.99 8.42 3.74
C ALA A 59 -22.22 9.95 3.68
N ARG A 60 -23.03 10.41 2.71
CA ARG A 60 -23.42 11.83 2.61
C ARG A 60 -24.26 12.27 3.79
N ASP A 61 -25.24 11.44 4.22
CA ASP A 61 -26.08 11.73 5.36
C ASP A 61 -25.29 11.80 6.68
N GLN A 62 -24.17 11.05 6.76
CA GLN A 62 -23.24 11.09 7.90
C GLN A 62 -22.22 12.24 7.80
N GLY A 63 -22.18 12.99 6.70
CA GLY A 63 -21.30 14.14 6.51
C GLY A 63 -19.83 13.76 6.28
N LEU A 64 -19.56 12.64 5.61
CA LEU A 64 -18.20 12.29 5.22
C LEU A 64 -17.61 13.36 4.29
N ASP A 65 -16.31 13.62 4.42
CA ASP A 65 -15.59 14.57 3.57
C ASP A 65 -15.48 14.09 2.11
N ASP A 66 -15.20 15.04 1.20
CA ASP A 66 -15.11 14.76 -0.24
C ASP A 66 -14.05 13.71 -0.59
N ALA A 67 -12.94 13.67 0.15
CA ALA A 67 -11.87 12.70 -0.08
C ALA A 67 -12.30 11.28 0.29
N MET A 68 -13.08 11.12 1.37
CA MET A 68 -13.68 9.84 1.76
C MET A 68 -14.77 9.43 0.78
N LEU A 69 -15.61 10.38 0.33
CA LEU A 69 -16.64 10.12 -0.67
C LEU A 69 -16.05 9.69 -2.02
N ASP A 70 -14.96 10.33 -2.50
CA ASP A 70 -14.28 9.90 -3.74
C ASP A 70 -13.70 8.48 -3.62
N ARG A 71 -13.15 8.14 -2.47
CA ARG A 71 -12.61 6.78 -2.22
C ARG A 71 -13.69 5.71 -2.18
N LEU A 72 -14.88 6.06 -1.67
CA LEU A 72 -16.03 5.17 -1.54
C LEU A 72 -16.75 4.96 -2.87
N TYR A 73 -16.80 6.00 -3.71
CA TYR A 73 -17.56 6.03 -4.94
C TYR A 73 -17.10 4.99 -5.95
N LEU A 74 -18.04 4.22 -6.47
CA LEU A 74 -17.85 3.29 -7.57
C LEU A 74 -18.77 3.69 -8.74
N ASP A 75 -18.18 3.75 -9.93
CA ASP A 75 -18.89 3.76 -11.20
C ASP A 75 -18.54 2.49 -12.00
N ARG A 76 -19.17 2.33 -13.16
CA ARG A 76 -18.90 1.18 -14.03
C ARG A 76 -17.42 1.02 -14.35
N THR A 77 -16.74 2.12 -14.67
CA THR A 77 -15.31 2.13 -15.00
C THR A 77 -14.44 1.65 -13.84
N ARG A 78 -14.75 2.11 -12.61
CA ARG A 78 -14.04 1.70 -11.40
C ARG A 78 -14.29 0.21 -11.08
N VAL A 79 -15.53 -0.30 -11.23
CA VAL A 79 -15.83 -1.72 -11.02
C VAL A 79 -15.13 -2.60 -12.07
N GLU A 80 -15.16 -2.20 -13.34
CA GLU A 80 -14.40 -2.88 -14.40
C GLU A 80 -12.89 -2.86 -14.14
N SER A 81 -12.37 -1.79 -13.56
CA SER A 81 -10.96 -1.70 -13.15
C SER A 81 -10.63 -2.69 -12.04
N ILE A 82 -11.52 -2.87 -11.06
CA ILE A 82 -11.38 -3.90 -10.01
C ILE A 82 -11.30 -5.29 -10.65
N ALA A 83 -12.19 -5.62 -11.58
CA ALA A 83 -12.18 -6.91 -12.25
C ALA A 83 -10.89 -7.13 -13.06
N ARG A 84 -10.41 -6.09 -13.79
CA ARG A 84 -9.11 -6.16 -14.50
C ARG A 84 -7.93 -6.34 -13.56
N SER A 85 -7.93 -5.68 -12.39
CA SER A 85 -6.90 -5.85 -11.36
C SER A 85 -6.85 -7.30 -10.87
N LEU A 86 -8.00 -7.90 -10.56
CA LEU A 86 -8.07 -9.30 -10.16
C LEU A 86 -7.56 -10.24 -11.26
N GLN A 87 -7.93 -9.99 -12.52
CA GLN A 87 -7.42 -10.79 -13.64
C GLN A 87 -5.90 -10.69 -13.73
N ALA A 88 -5.34 -9.46 -13.64
CA ALA A 88 -3.89 -9.26 -13.63
C ALA A 88 -3.20 -9.96 -12.45
N ILE A 89 -3.82 -9.96 -11.27
CA ILE A 89 -3.32 -10.70 -10.09
C ILE A 89 -3.33 -12.21 -10.35
N SER A 90 -4.39 -12.76 -10.99
CA SER A 90 -4.48 -14.20 -11.29
C SER A 90 -3.43 -14.67 -12.28
N ASP A 91 -2.92 -13.77 -13.13
CA ASP A 91 -1.91 -14.04 -14.15
C ASP A 91 -0.46 -13.90 -13.63
N LEU A 92 -0.27 -13.43 -12.39
CA LEU A 92 1.05 -13.30 -11.77
C LEU A 92 1.71 -14.67 -11.58
N PRO A 93 3.04 -14.77 -11.67
CA PRO A 93 3.75 -16.00 -11.39
C PRO A 93 3.52 -16.50 -9.96
N ASP A 94 3.44 -17.83 -9.77
CA ASP A 94 3.31 -18.41 -8.43
C ASP A 94 4.39 -17.88 -7.47
N PRO A 95 4.01 -17.24 -6.34
CA PRO A 95 4.97 -16.77 -5.37
C PRO A 95 5.52 -17.90 -4.46
N LEU A 96 4.87 -19.07 -4.44
CA LEU A 96 5.18 -20.16 -3.51
C LEU A 96 6.17 -21.16 -4.09
N GLY A 97 6.93 -21.83 -3.23
CA GLY A 97 7.89 -22.86 -3.61
C GLY A 97 9.12 -22.35 -4.36
N LYS A 98 9.28 -21.04 -4.54
CA LYS A 98 10.46 -20.46 -5.20
C LYS A 98 11.71 -20.66 -4.35
N VAL A 99 12.79 -21.14 -4.98
CA VAL A 99 14.09 -21.24 -4.33
C VAL A 99 14.74 -19.87 -4.30
N LEU A 100 14.78 -19.24 -3.11
CA LEU A 100 15.41 -17.94 -2.89
C LEU A 100 16.93 -18.04 -2.84
N SER A 101 17.45 -19.12 -2.29
CA SER A 101 18.88 -19.43 -2.22
C SER A 101 19.09 -20.91 -1.96
N GLN A 102 20.24 -21.44 -2.42
CA GLN A 102 20.67 -22.80 -2.13
C GLN A 102 22.17 -22.85 -1.95
N TRP A 103 22.65 -23.75 -1.08
CA TRP A 103 24.05 -23.96 -0.82
C TRP A 103 24.31 -25.34 -0.22
N GLU A 104 25.55 -25.78 -0.29
CA GLU A 104 26.03 -27.03 0.34
C GLU A 104 26.99 -26.71 1.50
N ARG A 105 27.03 -27.61 2.48
CA ARG A 105 27.95 -27.50 3.62
C ARG A 105 29.02 -28.57 3.54
N PRO A 106 30.22 -28.36 4.15
CA PRO A 106 31.26 -29.39 4.25
C PRO A 106 30.78 -30.69 4.90
N SER A 107 29.74 -30.64 5.75
CA SER A 107 29.07 -31.80 6.35
C SER A 107 28.23 -32.62 5.37
N GLY A 108 28.16 -32.24 4.07
CA GLY A 108 27.35 -32.90 3.06
C GLY A 108 25.87 -32.49 3.04
N LEU A 109 25.47 -31.54 3.89
CA LEU A 109 24.10 -31.03 3.87
C LEU A 109 23.86 -30.11 2.68
N LYS A 110 22.77 -30.38 1.95
CA LYS A 110 22.22 -29.51 0.91
C LYS A 110 21.06 -28.71 1.49
N ILE A 111 21.16 -27.39 1.41
CA ILE A 111 20.19 -26.49 2.04
C ILE A 111 19.57 -25.63 0.96
N ARG A 112 18.23 -25.57 0.95
CA ARG A 112 17.44 -24.67 0.10
C ARG A 112 16.55 -23.80 0.97
N ARG A 113 16.49 -22.51 0.69
CA ARG A 113 15.52 -21.60 1.28
C ARG A 113 14.40 -21.38 0.27
N VAL A 114 13.18 -21.78 0.61
CA VAL A 114 12.03 -21.76 -0.30
C VAL A 114 10.88 -20.93 0.28
N THR A 115 10.15 -20.23 -0.59
CA THR A 115 9.00 -19.41 -0.18
C THR A 115 7.84 -20.26 0.32
N THR A 116 7.12 -19.73 1.32
CA THR A 116 5.91 -20.32 1.92
C THR A 116 4.89 -19.21 2.20
N PRO A 117 3.59 -19.51 2.36
CA PRO A 117 2.62 -18.55 2.86
C PRO A 117 3.02 -17.98 4.22
N LEU A 118 2.51 -16.79 4.55
CA LEU A 118 2.55 -16.24 5.91
C LEU A 118 1.57 -16.98 6.84
N GLY A 119 0.36 -17.25 6.33
CA GLY A 119 -0.70 -17.93 7.08
C GLY A 119 -2.03 -17.19 7.00
N VAL A 120 -2.44 -16.49 8.05
CA VAL A 120 -3.67 -15.70 8.11
C VAL A 120 -3.35 -14.21 8.17
N ILE A 121 -3.94 -13.43 7.27
CA ILE A 121 -3.73 -11.98 7.18
C ILE A 121 -5.04 -11.25 7.52
N GLY A 122 -4.99 -10.40 8.54
CA GLY A 122 -6.08 -9.49 8.86
C GLY A 122 -5.93 -8.18 8.08
N VAL A 123 -6.96 -7.73 7.36
CA VAL A 123 -6.93 -6.47 6.62
C VAL A 123 -8.03 -5.56 7.14
N ILE A 124 -7.64 -4.39 7.65
CA ILE A 124 -8.56 -3.40 8.22
C ILE A 124 -8.53 -2.16 7.32
N TYR A 125 -9.68 -1.76 6.76
CA TYR A 125 -9.72 -0.68 5.77
C TYR A 125 -10.95 0.23 5.93
N GLU A 126 -10.79 1.47 5.48
CA GLU A 126 -11.81 2.54 5.51
C GLU A 126 -12.15 2.98 4.09
N SER A 127 -13.45 3.24 3.84
CA SER A 127 -13.98 3.90 2.63
C SER A 127 -13.39 3.42 1.28
N ARG A 128 -13.05 2.13 1.17
CA ARG A 128 -12.35 1.58 0.00
C ARG A 128 -12.89 0.21 -0.39
N PRO A 129 -14.06 0.12 -1.06
CA PRO A 129 -14.64 -1.17 -1.45
C PRO A 129 -13.71 -2.05 -2.29
N ASN A 130 -12.87 -1.45 -3.14
CA ASN A 130 -11.89 -2.17 -3.96
C ASN A 130 -10.88 -2.96 -3.14
N VAL A 131 -10.54 -2.52 -1.92
CA VAL A 131 -9.61 -3.25 -1.04
C VAL A 131 -10.13 -4.64 -0.69
N THR A 132 -11.46 -4.84 -0.65
CA THR A 132 -12.06 -6.17 -0.48
C THR A 132 -11.57 -7.14 -1.56
N ALA A 133 -11.56 -6.69 -2.81
CA ALA A 133 -11.12 -7.48 -3.96
C ALA A 133 -9.60 -7.67 -3.97
N ASP A 134 -8.85 -6.57 -3.92
CA ASP A 134 -7.39 -6.57 -4.02
C ASP A 134 -6.75 -7.39 -2.90
N ALA A 135 -7.17 -7.15 -1.64
CA ALA A 135 -6.64 -7.87 -0.49
C ALA A 135 -6.99 -9.37 -0.52
N GLY A 136 -8.26 -9.70 -0.85
CA GLY A 136 -8.70 -11.08 -0.97
C GLY A 136 -7.90 -11.83 -2.03
N ALA A 137 -7.71 -11.25 -3.21
CA ALA A 137 -6.99 -11.86 -4.32
C ALA A 137 -5.49 -12.01 -4.04
N LEU A 138 -4.81 -10.95 -3.58
CA LEU A 138 -3.38 -10.99 -3.30
C LEU A 138 -3.03 -11.98 -2.21
N CYS A 139 -3.80 -12.02 -1.11
CA CYS A 139 -3.60 -12.96 -0.03
C CYS A 139 -3.82 -14.40 -0.52
N LEU A 140 -4.90 -14.66 -1.27
CA LEU A 140 -5.21 -15.98 -1.80
C LEU A 140 -4.12 -16.47 -2.75
N MET A 141 -3.64 -15.63 -3.69
CA MET A 141 -2.55 -15.99 -4.61
C MET A 141 -1.26 -16.33 -3.88
N ALA A 142 -0.99 -15.68 -2.75
CA ALA A 142 0.14 -15.99 -1.89
C ALA A 142 -0.12 -17.18 -0.92
N GLY A 143 -1.26 -17.88 -1.07
CA GLY A 143 -1.62 -19.06 -0.26
C GLY A 143 -2.04 -18.73 1.17
N ASN A 144 -2.44 -17.48 1.44
CA ASN A 144 -2.88 -17.02 2.76
C ASN A 144 -4.41 -16.98 2.85
N ALA A 145 -4.94 -17.32 4.03
CA ALA A 145 -6.31 -16.97 4.37
C ALA A 145 -6.37 -15.49 4.80
N THR A 146 -7.55 -14.87 4.61
CA THR A 146 -7.73 -13.44 4.84
C THR A 146 -8.98 -13.17 5.67
N ILE A 147 -8.83 -12.32 6.70
CA ILE A 147 -9.94 -11.75 7.47
C ILE A 147 -10.04 -10.27 7.12
N LEU A 148 -11.13 -9.89 6.47
CA LEU A 148 -11.42 -8.54 6.01
C LEU A 148 -12.28 -7.80 7.02
N ARG A 149 -11.88 -6.58 7.41
CA ARG A 149 -12.65 -5.67 8.25
C ARG A 149 -12.76 -4.31 7.57
N GLY A 150 -13.80 -4.17 6.74
CA GLY A 150 -14.17 -2.91 6.10
C GLY A 150 -14.84 -1.93 7.06
N GLY A 151 -14.76 -0.65 6.76
CA GLY A 151 -15.52 0.39 7.43
C GLY A 151 -17.03 0.22 7.23
N SER A 152 -17.83 0.79 8.12
CA SER A 152 -19.30 0.73 8.04
C SER A 152 -19.85 1.45 6.82
N GLU A 153 -19.15 2.48 6.37
CA GLU A 153 -19.48 3.33 5.23
C GLU A 153 -19.41 2.62 3.88
N SER A 154 -18.70 1.49 3.79
CA SER A 154 -18.54 0.69 2.55
C SER A 154 -19.13 -0.72 2.65
N SER A 155 -20.01 -0.96 3.61
CA SER A 155 -20.43 -2.30 4.00
C SER A 155 -21.21 -3.04 2.91
N TYR A 156 -22.08 -2.36 2.18
CA TYR A 156 -22.90 -2.96 1.11
C TYR A 156 -22.06 -3.26 -0.12
N SER A 157 -21.25 -2.32 -0.58
CA SER A 157 -20.34 -2.51 -1.72
C SER A 157 -19.31 -3.60 -1.46
N SER A 158 -18.68 -3.55 -0.27
CA SER A 158 -17.69 -4.56 0.14
C SER A 158 -18.31 -5.96 0.22
N LYS A 159 -19.55 -6.08 0.70
CA LYS A 159 -20.27 -7.36 0.75
C LYS A 159 -20.56 -7.89 -0.64
N ALA A 160 -21.03 -7.06 -1.58
CA ALA A 160 -21.30 -7.46 -2.94
C ALA A 160 -20.03 -7.97 -3.66
N ILE A 161 -18.90 -7.28 -3.48
CA ILE A 161 -17.60 -7.70 -4.00
C ILE A 161 -17.13 -9.01 -3.35
N PHE A 162 -17.26 -9.11 -2.02
CA PHE A 162 -16.90 -10.31 -1.27
C PHE A 162 -17.65 -11.55 -1.75
N ASP A 163 -18.95 -11.42 -2.05
CA ASP A 163 -19.75 -12.54 -2.56
C ASP A 163 -19.25 -13.04 -3.92
N CYS A 164 -18.73 -12.15 -4.77
CA CYS A 164 -18.08 -12.55 -6.02
C CYS A 164 -16.78 -13.36 -5.77
N LEU A 165 -16.00 -13.01 -4.75
CA LEU A 165 -14.80 -13.79 -4.38
C LEU A 165 -15.17 -15.16 -3.82
N LEU A 166 -16.21 -15.26 -3.00
CA LEU A 166 -16.71 -16.55 -2.50
C LEU A 166 -17.14 -17.48 -3.63
N TYR A 167 -17.79 -16.95 -4.66
CA TYR A 167 -18.15 -17.71 -5.86
C TYR A 167 -16.90 -18.30 -6.53
N GLY A 168 -15.84 -17.51 -6.69
CA GLY A 168 -14.56 -17.99 -7.25
C GLY A 168 -13.92 -19.10 -6.41
N LEU A 169 -13.92 -18.97 -5.06
CA LEU A 169 -13.43 -20.02 -4.16
C LEU A 169 -14.19 -21.35 -4.32
N GLN A 170 -15.53 -21.28 -4.43
CA GLN A 170 -16.38 -22.45 -4.63
C GLN A 170 -16.06 -23.17 -5.94
N LEU A 171 -15.90 -22.43 -7.05
CA LEU A 171 -15.57 -23.02 -8.35
C LEU A 171 -14.18 -23.67 -8.37
N ALA A 172 -13.23 -23.13 -7.61
CA ALA A 172 -11.89 -23.67 -7.48
C ALA A 172 -11.77 -24.81 -6.47
N ASN A 173 -12.87 -25.21 -5.81
CA ASN A 173 -12.90 -26.18 -4.71
C ASN A 173 -11.92 -25.81 -3.57
N LEU A 174 -11.82 -24.52 -3.25
CA LEU A 174 -11.09 -24.01 -2.09
C LEU A 174 -12.05 -23.73 -0.93
N PRO A 175 -11.56 -23.80 0.34
CA PRO A 175 -12.40 -23.48 1.49
C PRO A 175 -12.98 -22.07 1.39
N VAL A 176 -14.29 -21.90 1.55
CA VAL A 176 -14.93 -20.58 1.54
C VAL A 176 -14.43 -19.69 2.67
N SER A 177 -13.92 -20.27 3.76
CA SER A 177 -13.27 -19.56 4.86
C SER A 177 -11.84 -19.05 4.54
N SER A 178 -11.36 -19.28 3.31
CA SER A 178 -10.10 -18.70 2.81
C SER A 178 -10.16 -17.17 2.74
N ILE A 179 -11.35 -16.61 2.49
CA ILE A 179 -11.59 -15.17 2.57
C ILE A 179 -12.83 -14.99 3.44
N GLN A 180 -12.71 -14.22 4.51
CA GLN A 180 -13.82 -13.97 5.43
C GLN A 180 -13.98 -12.48 5.69
N MET A 181 -15.20 -12.04 5.99
CA MET A 181 -15.48 -10.70 6.50
C MET A 181 -15.89 -10.78 7.96
N VAL A 182 -15.40 -9.82 8.76
CA VAL A 182 -15.88 -9.67 10.15
C VAL A 182 -17.37 -9.40 10.14
N PRO A 183 -18.20 -10.21 10.84
CA PRO A 183 -19.66 -10.21 10.68
C PRO A 183 -20.36 -9.07 11.44
N THR A 184 -19.61 -8.12 11.98
CA THR A 184 -20.14 -6.99 12.77
C THR A 184 -19.43 -5.69 12.47
N GLN A 185 -20.14 -4.57 12.61
CA GLN A 185 -19.55 -3.24 12.49
C GLN A 185 -19.05 -2.68 13.85
N ASP A 186 -19.18 -3.46 14.93
CA ASP A 186 -18.70 -3.06 16.24
C ASP A 186 -17.18 -2.88 16.24
N ARG A 187 -16.70 -1.77 16.78
CA ARG A 187 -15.27 -1.44 16.88
C ARG A 187 -14.51 -2.38 17.82
N GLU A 188 -15.20 -3.02 18.77
CA GLU A 188 -14.58 -4.04 19.63
C GLU A 188 -14.03 -5.24 18.80
N ALA A 189 -14.67 -5.60 17.69
CA ALA A 189 -14.16 -6.65 16.81
C ALA A 189 -12.77 -6.30 16.22
N VAL A 190 -12.48 -5.01 16.00
CA VAL A 190 -11.13 -4.56 15.58
C VAL A 190 -10.12 -4.86 16.68
N LYS A 191 -10.41 -4.53 17.93
CA LYS A 191 -9.51 -4.81 19.06
C LYS A 191 -9.27 -6.30 19.25
N TYR A 192 -10.29 -7.14 19.04
CA TYR A 192 -10.11 -8.60 19.03
C TYR A 192 -9.15 -9.00 17.90
N LEU A 193 -9.39 -8.56 16.67
CA LEU A 193 -8.57 -8.91 15.50
C LEU A 193 -7.10 -8.54 15.73
N LEU A 194 -6.81 -7.37 16.30
CA LEU A 194 -5.46 -6.90 16.61
C LEU A 194 -4.73 -7.74 17.65
N ARG A 195 -5.46 -8.53 18.44
CA ARG A 195 -4.91 -9.34 19.55
C ARG A 195 -4.99 -10.84 19.33
N MET A 196 -5.49 -11.28 18.18
CA MET A 196 -5.71 -12.68 17.83
C MET A 196 -4.39 -13.39 17.39
N THR A 197 -3.34 -13.30 18.19
CA THR A 197 -2.00 -13.85 17.88
C THR A 197 -1.99 -15.38 17.69
N GLU A 198 -3.02 -16.07 18.17
CA GLU A 198 -3.21 -17.50 17.97
C GLU A 198 -3.65 -17.84 16.53
N PHE A 199 -4.39 -16.93 15.89
CA PHE A 199 -5.03 -17.18 14.61
C PHE A 199 -4.49 -16.31 13.47
N VAL A 200 -4.02 -15.10 13.76
CA VAL A 200 -3.62 -14.09 12.76
C VAL A 200 -2.12 -13.88 12.83
N ASP A 201 -1.47 -13.95 11.67
CA ASP A 201 0.00 -13.83 11.56
C ASP A 201 0.45 -12.40 11.27
N VAL A 202 -0.35 -11.64 10.49
CA VAL A 202 -0.05 -10.25 10.11
C VAL A 202 -1.34 -9.43 10.00
N ILE A 203 -1.27 -8.17 10.40
CA ILE A 203 -2.32 -7.16 10.17
C ILE A 203 -1.83 -6.14 9.13
N VAL A 204 -2.72 -5.76 8.21
CA VAL A 204 -2.48 -4.71 7.22
C VAL A 204 -3.59 -3.65 7.34
N PRO A 205 -3.31 -2.48 7.93
CA PRO A 205 -4.26 -1.37 7.95
C PRO A 205 -4.22 -0.58 6.63
N ARG A 206 -5.41 -0.18 6.15
CA ARG A 206 -5.63 0.64 4.94
C ARG A 206 -6.62 1.77 5.23
N GLY A 207 -6.17 2.83 5.85
CA GLY A 207 -7.01 3.96 6.25
C GLY A 207 -6.20 5.21 6.53
N GLY A 208 -6.84 6.19 7.15
CA GLY A 208 -6.17 7.42 7.58
C GLY A 208 -5.26 7.20 8.81
N LYS A 209 -4.52 8.26 9.16
CA LYS A 209 -3.56 8.29 10.29
C LYS A 209 -4.17 7.78 11.60
N GLY A 210 -5.46 8.09 11.84
CA GLY A 210 -6.15 7.64 13.06
C GLY A 210 -6.29 6.12 13.15
N LEU A 211 -6.69 5.44 12.07
CA LEU A 211 -6.78 3.98 12.05
C LEU A 211 -5.39 3.34 12.13
N VAL A 212 -4.44 3.81 11.32
CA VAL A 212 -3.10 3.22 11.29
C VAL A 212 -2.39 3.41 12.62
N GLY A 213 -2.50 4.59 13.25
CA GLY A 213 -1.95 4.87 14.57
C GLY A 213 -2.55 3.95 15.65
N LEU A 214 -3.87 3.80 15.67
CA LEU A 214 -4.56 2.87 16.58
C LEU A 214 -4.05 1.42 16.42
N VAL A 215 -3.91 0.97 15.16
CA VAL A 215 -3.42 -0.38 14.88
C VAL A 215 -1.99 -0.55 15.36
N GLN A 216 -1.09 0.42 15.11
CA GLN A 216 0.30 0.35 15.58
C GLN A 216 0.42 0.37 17.09
N GLU A 217 -0.46 1.09 17.79
CA GLU A 217 -0.45 1.18 19.26
C GLU A 217 -1.03 -0.08 19.93
N GLU A 218 -2.15 -0.62 19.40
CA GLU A 218 -2.89 -1.69 20.07
C GLU A 218 -2.57 -3.11 19.57
N ALA A 219 -1.95 -3.26 18.38
CA ALA A 219 -1.72 -4.57 17.81
C ALA A 219 -0.67 -5.38 18.60
N ARG A 220 -1.01 -6.64 18.86
CA ARG A 220 -0.08 -7.66 19.32
C ARG A 220 0.39 -8.57 18.18
N VAL A 221 -0.35 -8.56 17.08
CA VAL A 221 0.01 -9.23 15.83
C VAL A 221 0.95 -8.30 15.04
N PRO A 222 1.98 -8.83 14.36
CA PRO A 222 2.83 -8.03 13.47
C PRO A 222 2.03 -7.19 12.46
N VAL A 223 2.50 -5.97 12.15
CA VAL A 223 1.77 -5.03 11.30
C VAL A 223 2.63 -4.61 10.09
N PHE A 224 2.05 -4.68 8.88
CA PHE A 224 2.61 -4.04 7.69
C PHE A 224 1.87 -2.72 7.44
N ALA A 225 2.53 -1.61 7.72
CA ALA A 225 1.90 -0.30 7.60
C ALA A 225 2.91 0.81 7.27
N HIS A 226 2.36 1.93 6.79
CA HIS A 226 2.95 3.26 6.93
C HIS A 226 1.92 4.17 7.61
N LEU A 227 2.39 5.10 8.41
CA LEU A 227 1.52 6.02 9.12
C LEU A 227 1.12 7.21 8.24
N GLU A 228 2.09 7.75 7.50
CA GLU A 228 1.98 8.94 6.66
C GLU A 228 2.88 8.79 5.42
N GLY A 229 2.54 9.51 4.35
CA GLY A 229 3.33 9.63 3.12
C GLY A 229 3.92 11.05 2.98
N VAL A 230 4.87 11.44 3.84
CA VAL A 230 5.59 12.72 3.69
C VAL A 230 6.70 12.55 2.66
N VAL A 231 6.32 12.75 1.40
CA VAL A 231 7.16 12.51 0.23
C VAL A 231 7.94 13.77 -0.15
N HIS A 232 9.25 13.61 -0.39
CA HIS A 232 10.12 14.70 -0.83
C HIS A 232 10.60 14.53 -2.26
N ILE A 233 10.72 15.65 -2.98
CA ILE A 233 11.49 15.72 -4.22
C ILE A 233 12.60 16.77 -4.03
N TYR A 234 13.85 16.38 -4.26
CA TYR A 234 14.98 17.28 -4.34
C TYR A 234 15.35 17.54 -5.80
N VAL A 235 15.34 18.81 -6.21
CA VAL A 235 15.80 19.26 -7.53
C VAL A 235 17.23 19.75 -7.38
N ASP A 236 18.16 18.99 -7.93
CA ASP A 236 19.60 19.27 -7.86
C ASP A 236 20.00 20.35 -8.86
N LYS A 237 21.17 20.98 -8.64
CA LYS A 237 21.73 22.00 -9.53
C LYS A 237 21.95 21.50 -10.98
N MET A 238 22.15 20.22 -11.18
CA MET A 238 22.33 19.59 -12.49
C MET A 238 21.04 18.96 -13.00
N ALA A 239 19.88 19.41 -12.53
CA ALA A 239 18.60 18.95 -13.05
C ALA A 239 18.31 19.49 -14.45
N ASP A 240 17.79 18.65 -15.32
CA ASP A 240 17.16 19.12 -16.56
C ASP A 240 15.87 19.87 -16.23
N ALA A 241 15.76 21.11 -16.70
CA ALA A 241 14.66 22.01 -16.34
C ALA A 241 13.28 21.43 -16.73
N LYS A 242 13.19 20.85 -17.94
CA LYS A 242 11.92 20.29 -18.43
C LYS A 242 11.52 19.07 -17.62
N LYS A 243 12.46 18.15 -17.32
CA LYS A 243 12.20 16.97 -16.47
C LYS A 243 11.77 17.39 -15.09
N ALA A 244 12.44 18.40 -14.51
CA ALA A 244 12.10 18.89 -13.17
C ALA A 244 10.66 19.43 -13.12
N LEU A 245 10.29 20.27 -14.09
CA LEU A 245 8.94 20.83 -14.19
C LEU A 245 7.90 19.71 -14.36
N ASP A 246 8.05 18.84 -15.37
CA ASP A 246 7.10 17.78 -15.70
C ASP A 246 6.92 16.81 -14.50
N VAL A 247 8.02 16.39 -13.87
CA VAL A 247 8.00 15.45 -12.75
C VAL A 247 7.35 16.06 -11.50
N VAL A 248 7.73 17.29 -11.13
CA VAL A 248 7.18 17.92 -9.91
C VAL A 248 5.69 18.22 -10.09
N LEU A 249 5.28 18.78 -11.22
CA LEU A 249 3.87 19.04 -11.49
C LEU A 249 3.04 17.75 -11.43
N ASN A 250 3.48 16.70 -12.14
CA ASN A 250 2.80 15.42 -12.12
C ASN A 250 2.77 14.80 -10.71
N ALA A 251 3.89 14.83 -9.98
CA ALA A 251 4.00 14.26 -8.64
C ALA A 251 3.03 14.91 -7.64
N LYS A 252 2.69 16.20 -7.81
CA LYS A 252 1.68 16.86 -6.98
C LYS A 252 0.28 16.76 -7.54
N THR A 253 0.07 17.10 -8.81
CA THR A 253 -1.26 17.45 -9.32
C THR A 253 -2.04 16.30 -9.96
N ARG A 254 -1.38 15.17 -10.31
CA ARG A 254 -2.08 14.00 -10.86
C ARG A 254 -3.14 13.48 -9.88
N ARG A 255 -2.80 13.37 -8.60
CA ARG A 255 -3.73 12.96 -7.53
C ARG A 255 -3.18 13.38 -6.18
N TYR A 256 -3.87 14.29 -5.49
CA TYR A 256 -3.41 14.82 -4.20
C TYR A 256 -3.58 13.85 -3.04
N GLY A 257 -4.64 13.06 -3.03
CA GLY A 257 -5.08 12.26 -1.88
C GLY A 257 -4.44 10.88 -1.77
N ILE A 258 -3.22 10.68 -2.31
CA ILE A 258 -2.46 9.42 -2.21
C ILE A 258 -1.11 9.63 -1.54
N CYS A 259 -0.63 8.62 -0.83
CA CYS A 259 0.63 8.67 -0.07
C CYS A 259 1.91 8.86 -0.92
N GLY A 260 1.82 8.65 -2.25
CA GLY A 260 2.90 8.93 -3.20
C GLY A 260 2.91 10.35 -3.76
N ALA A 261 1.93 11.20 -3.41
CA ALA A 261 1.95 12.61 -3.81
C ALA A 261 3.09 13.35 -3.10
N VAL A 262 3.80 14.23 -3.82
CA VAL A 262 4.86 15.03 -3.20
C VAL A 262 4.25 16.04 -2.23
N GLU A 263 4.84 16.14 -1.02
CA GLU A 263 4.40 17.05 0.02
C GLU A 263 5.45 18.15 0.31
N CYS A 264 6.73 17.86 0.05
CA CYS A 264 7.82 18.82 0.22
C CYS A 264 8.75 18.82 -0.99
N LEU A 265 9.00 20.01 -1.55
CA LEU A 265 9.94 20.25 -2.63
C LEU A 265 11.18 20.95 -2.09
N LEU A 266 12.34 20.36 -2.35
CA LEU A 266 13.65 20.94 -2.01
C LEU A 266 14.34 21.41 -3.29
N LEU A 267 14.74 22.69 -3.34
CA LEU A 267 15.36 23.31 -4.50
C LEU A 267 16.81 23.71 -4.17
N HIS A 268 17.75 23.22 -4.96
CA HIS A 268 19.16 23.65 -4.81
C HIS A 268 19.29 25.17 -5.01
N GLN A 269 20.08 25.84 -4.18
CA GLN A 269 20.23 27.30 -4.20
C GLN A 269 20.61 27.87 -5.57
N ASP A 270 21.43 27.16 -6.36
CA ASP A 270 21.94 27.65 -7.64
C ASP A 270 20.88 27.68 -8.76
N ILE A 271 19.78 26.94 -8.60
CA ILE A 271 18.68 26.87 -9.58
C ILE A 271 17.39 27.53 -9.06
N SER A 272 17.36 27.92 -7.79
CA SER A 272 16.13 28.34 -7.12
C SER A 272 15.52 29.63 -7.71
N HIS A 273 16.34 30.53 -8.25
CA HIS A 273 15.87 31.82 -8.78
C HIS A 273 15.27 31.77 -10.18
N GLU A 274 15.65 30.81 -10.99
CA GLU A 274 15.10 30.63 -12.36
C GLU A 274 14.11 29.45 -12.37
N LEU A 275 14.64 28.23 -12.40
CA LEU A 275 13.84 27.03 -12.47
C LEU A 275 12.91 26.87 -11.24
N GLY A 276 13.39 27.19 -10.05
CA GLY A 276 12.59 27.10 -8.82
C GLY A 276 11.37 28.04 -8.85
N VAL A 277 11.56 29.28 -9.31
CA VAL A 277 10.47 30.25 -9.47
C VAL A 277 9.49 29.80 -10.57
N GLU A 278 9.97 29.21 -11.67
CA GLU A 278 9.13 28.66 -12.71
C GLU A 278 8.25 27.52 -12.20
N ILE A 279 8.82 26.57 -11.44
CA ILE A 279 8.07 25.47 -10.82
C ILE A 279 7.01 26.00 -9.85
N ILE A 280 7.38 26.95 -8.97
CA ILE A 280 6.47 27.57 -8.00
C ILE A 280 5.28 28.24 -8.71
N ASN A 281 5.56 29.05 -9.73
CA ASN A 281 4.51 29.72 -10.49
C ASN A 281 3.59 28.74 -11.22
N SER A 282 4.16 27.68 -11.81
CA SER A 282 3.38 26.65 -12.52
C SER A 282 2.46 25.87 -11.59
N LEU A 283 2.92 25.54 -10.37
CA LEU A 283 2.09 24.92 -9.35
C LEU A 283 0.97 25.86 -8.87
N GLY A 284 1.28 27.16 -8.70
CA GLY A 284 0.28 28.18 -8.36
C GLY A 284 -0.80 28.33 -9.43
N GLN A 285 -0.45 28.23 -10.73
CA GLN A 285 -1.42 28.24 -11.84
C GLN A 285 -2.33 27.01 -11.85
N LEU A 286 -1.94 25.93 -11.17
CA LEU A 286 -2.73 24.70 -10.98
C LEU A 286 -3.45 24.67 -9.62
N ASP A 287 -3.66 25.85 -9.01
CA ASP A 287 -4.35 26.05 -7.73
C ASP A 287 -3.70 25.29 -6.53
N VAL A 288 -2.39 25.06 -6.58
CA VAL A 288 -1.65 24.50 -5.44
C VAL A 288 -1.26 25.62 -4.47
N GLU A 289 -1.71 25.56 -3.22
CA GLU A 289 -1.24 26.45 -2.15
C GLU A 289 0.23 26.12 -1.82
N LEU A 290 1.10 27.11 -1.91
CA LEU A 290 2.52 26.94 -1.66
C LEU A 290 2.92 27.57 -0.34
N ARG A 291 3.61 26.80 0.51
CA ARG A 291 4.20 27.23 1.78
C ARG A 291 5.70 27.17 1.63
N VAL A 292 6.31 28.35 1.50
CA VAL A 292 7.69 28.46 1.04
C VAL A 292 8.63 28.98 2.12
N SER A 293 9.90 28.61 2.01
CA SER A 293 10.97 29.20 2.83
C SER A 293 11.19 30.68 2.50
N PRO A 294 11.80 31.48 3.40
CA PRO A 294 11.90 32.94 3.25
C PRO A 294 12.53 33.43 1.96
N GLU A 295 13.38 32.63 1.31
CA GLU A 295 14.07 32.97 0.06
C GLU A 295 13.08 33.27 -1.09
N PHE A 296 11.89 32.64 -1.05
CA PHE A 296 10.85 32.81 -2.07
C PHE A 296 9.78 33.82 -1.66
N SER A 297 9.92 34.53 -0.55
CA SER A 297 8.91 35.46 0.03
C SER A 297 8.45 36.58 -0.91
N LYS A 298 9.21 36.88 -1.96
CA LYS A 298 8.87 37.93 -2.96
C LYS A 298 7.92 37.45 -4.05
N ILE A 299 7.61 36.15 -4.14
CA ILE A 299 6.68 35.61 -5.12
C ILE A 299 5.25 35.92 -4.64
N ASN A 300 4.39 36.37 -5.53
CA ASN A 300 3.01 36.69 -5.20
C ASN A 300 2.16 35.42 -5.02
N GLY A 301 1.19 35.47 -4.10
CA GLY A 301 0.21 34.40 -3.92
C GLY A 301 0.68 33.21 -3.09
N ILE A 302 1.86 33.29 -2.48
CA ILE A 302 2.41 32.23 -1.62
C ILE A 302 2.21 32.55 -0.12
N LYS A 303 2.38 31.52 0.73
CA LYS A 303 2.46 31.66 2.20
C LYS A 303 3.87 31.31 2.68
N LEU A 304 4.33 31.94 3.77
CA LEU A 304 5.55 31.49 4.42
C LEU A 304 5.30 30.18 5.14
N ALA A 305 6.24 29.24 4.99
CA ALA A 305 6.24 27.99 5.71
C ALA A 305 6.58 28.22 7.20
N THR A 306 6.04 27.38 8.03
CA THR A 306 6.37 27.22 9.44
C THR A 306 7.11 25.89 9.66
N ASP A 307 7.66 25.68 10.84
CA ASP A 307 8.37 24.44 11.16
C ASP A 307 7.47 23.19 11.03
N ASP A 308 6.15 23.36 11.25
CA ASP A 308 5.16 22.27 11.12
C ASP A 308 4.89 21.84 9.68
N ASP A 309 5.30 22.63 8.69
CA ASP A 309 5.03 22.36 7.28
C ASP A 309 6.03 21.34 6.69
N TRP A 310 7.23 21.21 7.27
CA TRP A 310 8.29 20.39 6.68
C TRP A 310 8.06 18.89 6.77
N GLY A 311 7.40 18.42 7.82
CA GLY A 311 7.10 17.02 8.06
C GLY A 311 5.60 16.69 7.97
N ARG A 312 4.85 17.43 7.15
CA ARG A 312 3.40 17.32 7.08
C ARG A 312 2.92 16.66 5.80
N GLU A 313 2.08 15.63 5.94
CA GLU A 313 1.28 15.08 4.87
C GLU A 313 -0.02 15.88 4.75
N TYR A 314 -0.21 16.62 3.63
CA TYR A 314 -1.39 17.46 3.43
C TYR A 314 -2.55 16.70 2.82
N LEU A 315 -2.29 15.75 1.91
CA LEU A 315 -3.30 15.04 1.08
C LEU A 315 -4.27 16.01 0.36
N ALA A 316 -3.79 17.20 0.04
CA ALA A 316 -4.52 18.34 -0.49
C ALA A 316 -3.68 19.07 -1.55
N PRO A 317 -4.24 20.01 -2.34
CA PRO A 317 -3.46 20.86 -3.23
C PRO A 317 -2.62 21.89 -2.43
N ILE A 318 -1.79 21.41 -1.51
CA ILE A 318 -0.86 22.19 -0.68
C ILE A 318 0.51 21.54 -0.75
N MET A 319 1.58 22.31 -0.85
CA MET A 319 2.95 21.79 -0.86
C MET A 319 3.92 22.75 -0.14
N ALA A 320 4.83 22.19 0.67
CA ALA A 320 5.94 22.92 1.21
C ALA A 320 7.08 23.03 0.18
N VAL A 321 7.77 24.18 0.12
CA VAL A 321 8.92 24.41 -0.76
C VAL A 321 10.04 25.06 0.00
N LYS A 322 11.22 24.45 -0.02
CA LYS A 322 12.41 24.94 0.68
C LYS A 322 13.60 25.07 -0.25
N GLN A 323 14.31 26.18 -0.17
CA GLN A 323 15.65 26.28 -0.72
C GLN A 323 16.64 25.55 0.18
N VAL A 324 17.52 24.76 -0.41
CA VAL A 324 18.63 24.10 0.28
C VAL A 324 19.95 24.47 -0.38
N LYS A 325 21.01 24.52 0.40
CA LYS A 325 22.33 24.92 -0.06
C LYS A 325 22.91 23.92 -1.06
N ASP A 326 22.79 22.64 -0.75
CA ASP A 326 23.37 21.55 -1.51
C ASP A 326 22.65 20.20 -1.22
N ILE A 327 23.09 19.14 -1.88
CA ILE A 327 22.55 17.78 -1.69
C ILE A 327 22.70 17.29 -0.23
N SER A 328 23.71 17.73 0.50
CA SER A 328 23.93 17.31 1.89
C SER A 328 22.86 17.88 2.81
N GLU A 329 22.48 19.15 2.63
CA GLU A 329 21.36 19.75 3.35
C GLU A 329 20.03 19.11 2.94
N ALA A 330 19.82 18.80 1.65
CA ALA A 330 18.64 18.08 1.19
C ALA A 330 18.50 16.72 1.88
N ILE A 331 19.58 15.94 1.93
CA ILE A 331 19.60 14.63 2.61
C ILE A 331 19.33 14.79 4.11
N GLN A 332 19.89 15.79 4.78
CA GLN A 332 19.61 16.06 6.20
C GLN A 332 18.15 16.40 6.42
N HIS A 333 17.57 17.24 5.57
CA HIS A 333 16.16 17.61 5.66
C HIS A 333 15.26 16.38 5.46
N ILE A 334 15.48 15.58 4.42
CA ILE A 334 14.72 14.36 4.16
C ILE A 334 14.86 13.38 5.34
N THR A 335 16.07 13.18 5.85
CA THR A 335 16.31 12.30 7.01
C THR A 335 15.52 12.72 8.24
N MET A 336 15.33 14.03 8.42
CA MET A 336 14.62 14.59 9.59
C MET A 336 13.11 14.55 9.44
N TYR A 337 12.58 14.78 8.25
CA TYR A 337 11.15 15.08 8.04
C TYR A 337 10.41 14.06 7.19
N SER A 338 11.11 13.20 6.41
CA SER A 338 10.45 12.16 5.61
C SER A 338 9.82 11.08 6.49
N SER A 339 8.70 10.58 6.04
CA SER A 339 8.05 9.37 6.60
C SER A 339 8.75 8.06 6.18
N SER A 340 9.85 8.13 5.46
CA SER A 340 10.55 6.99 4.85
C SER A 340 9.68 6.19 3.85
N HIS A 341 8.67 6.85 3.26
CA HIS A 341 7.80 6.25 2.26
C HIS A 341 8.44 6.28 0.87
N THR A 342 8.54 7.46 0.28
CA THR A 342 9.08 7.66 -1.07
C THR A 342 9.80 9.01 -1.11
N ASP A 343 11.03 9.02 -1.62
CA ASP A 343 11.78 10.25 -1.84
C ASP A 343 12.47 10.20 -3.21
N CYS A 344 12.60 11.36 -3.87
CA CYS A 344 13.10 11.46 -5.23
C CYS A 344 14.17 12.54 -5.36
N ILE A 345 15.17 12.29 -6.19
CA ILE A 345 16.09 13.31 -6.70
C ILE A 345 15.85 13.54 -8.19
N ILE A 346 15.93 14.80 -8.63
CA ILE A 346 15.96 15.15 -10.05
C ILE A 346 17.34 15.71 -10.37
N THR A 347 18.11 15.00 -11.19
CA THR A 347 19.47 15.35 -11.54
C THR A 347 19.96 14.60 -12.79
N GLU A 348 20.86 15.19 -13.55
CA GLU A 348 21.64 14.53 -14.60
C GLU A 348 23.04 14.14 -14.11
N ASP A 349 23.43 14.50 -12.88
CA ASP A 349 24.70 14.11 -12.26
C ASP A 349 24.59 12.71 -11.62
N ILE A 350 25.29 11.74 -12.20
CA ILE A 350 25.34 10.35 -11.72
C ILE A 350 25.90 10.30 -10.29
N SER A 351 26.88 11.15 -9.94
CA SER A 351 27.49 11.15 -8.62
C SER A 351 26.51 11.64 -7.55
N ALA A 352 25.70 12.67 -7.88
CA ALA A 352 24.64 13.17 -7.00
C ALA A 352 23.54 12.10 -6.82
N LYS A 353 23.12 11.44 -7.91
CA LYS A 353 22.17 10.33 -7.85
C LYS A 353 22.67 9.21 -6.93
N ASP A 354 23.90 8.74 -7.13
CA ASP A 354 24.46 7.62 -6.36
C ASP A 354 24.66 7.97 -4.89
N LEU A 355 25.05 9.23 -4.58
CA LEU A 355 25.09 9.74 -3.22
C LEU A 355 23.69 9.74 -2.58
N PHE A 356 22.69 10.26 -3.27
CA PHE A 356 21.31 10.30 -2.79
C PHE A 356 20.79 8.88 -2.51
N PHE A 357 20.96 7.95 -3.44
CA PHE A 357 20.55 6.55 -3.30
C PHE A 357 21.25 5.84 -2.14
N SER A 358 22.51 6.20 -1.85
CA SER A 358 23.28 5.59 -0.77
C SER A 358 22.91 6.14 0.64
N LYS A 359 22.34 7.35 0.70
CA LYS A 359 22.10 8.05 1.95
C LYS A 359 20.63 8.11 2.37
N ILE A 360 19.71 8.10 1.40
CA ILE A 360 18.27 8.07 1.67
C ILE A 360 17.82 6.64 1.91
N ASP A 361 17.21 6.40 3.08
CA ASP A 361 16.73 5.09 3.49
C ASP A 361 15.19 5.05 3.54
N SER A 362 14.57 5.44 2.43
CA SER A 362 13.12 5.32 2.24
C SER A 362 12.76 3.99 1.58
N ALA A 363 11.52 3.54 1.73
CA ALA A 363 11.05 2.29 1.14
C ALA A 363 11.17 2.32 -0.39
N ILE A 364 10.99 3.51 -0.98
CA ILE A 364 11.15 3.76 -2.41
C ILE A 364 12.03 5.00 -2.58
N VAL A 365 13.12 4.86 -3.33
CA VAL A 365 14.03 5.96 -3.67
C VAL A 365 14.09 6.07 -5.18
N MET A 366 13.76 7.26 -5.71
CA MET A 366 13.61 7.49 -7.15
C MET A 366 14.61 8.50 -7.68
N CYS A 367 14.89 8.44 -8.97
CA CYS A 367 15.62 9.46 -9.71
C CYS A 367 14.87 9.77 -11.01
N ASN A 368 14.64 11.06 -11.29
CA ASN A 368 14.02 11.55 -12.53
C ASN A 368 12.65 10.90 -12.86
N ALA A 369 11.87 10.56 -11.84
CA ALA A 369 10.56 9.96 -11.98
C ALA A 369 9.55 10.59 -11.01
N SER A 370 8.30 10.71 -11.43
CA SER A 370 7.21 11.16 -10.57
C SER A 370 7.02 10.18 -9.41
N THR A 371 6.91 10.70 -8.19
CA THR A 371 6.65 9.88 -7.00
C THR A 371 5.28 9.19 -7.03
N GLN A 372 4.40 9.58 -7.97
CA GLN A 372 3.12 8.92 -8.25
C GLN A 372 3.28 7.49 -8.83
N PHE A 373 4.49 7.11 -9.28
CA PHE A 373 4.82 5.73 -9.64
C PHE A 373 5.06 4.82 -8.42
N ALA A 374 5.02 5.34 -7.21
CA ALA A 374 5.05 4.53 -5.97
C ALA A 374 3.73 3.77 -5.80
N ASP A 375 3.53 2.73 -6.60
CA ASP A 375 2.30 1.96 -6.75
C ASP A 375 2.62 0.53 -7.18
N GLY A 376 1.94 -0.47 -6.59
CA GLY A 376 2.19 -1.89 -6.89
C GLY A 376 1.85 -2.29 -8.32
N GLY A 377 0.86 -1.66 -8.95
CA GLY A 377 0.52 -1.87 -10.36
C GLY A 377 1.65 -1.39 -11.26
N GLU A 378 2.15 -0.16 -11.04
CA GLU A 378 3.27 0.42 -11.79
C GLU A 378 4.58 -0.36 -11.60
N PHE A 379 4.76 -1.00 -10.44
CA PHE A 379 5.93 -1.85 -10.16
C PHE A 379 5.79 -3.28 -10.70
N GLY A 380 4.70 -3.57 -11.44
CA GLY A 380 4.47 -4.89 -12.04
C GLY A 380 4.06 -5.97 -11.02
N LEU A 381 3.53 -5.56 -9.85
CA LEU A 381 3.05 -6.48 -8.82
C LEU A 381 1.55 -6.82 -9.00
N GLY A 382 0.91 -6.35 -10.08
CA GLY A 382 -0.51 -6.49 -10.39
C GLY A 382 -1.39 -5.54 -9.57
N ALA A 383 -1.23 -5.55 -8.26
CA ALA A 383 -1.81 -4.64 -7.29
C ALA A 383 -0.96 -4.65 -6.01
N GLU A 384 -1.36 -3.85 -5.02
CA GLU A 384 -0.79 -3.88 -3.69
C GLU A 384 -1.87 -3.90 -2.62
N ILE A 385 -1.62 -4.61 -1.52
CA ILE A 385 -2.47 -4.56 -0.34
C ILE A 385 -2.21 -3.29 0.49
N GLY A 386 -1.07 -2.65 0.26
CA GLY A 386 -0.60 -1.41 0.89
C GLY A 386 0.87 -1.19 0.63
N ILE A 387 1.40 -0.06 1.10
CA ILE A 387 2.83 0.22 1.10
C ILE A 387 3.30 0.16 2.56
N ALA A 388 4.42 -0.52 2.82
CA ALA A 388 5.00 -0.62 4.15
C ALA A 388 6.34 0.12 4.21
N THR A 389 6.53 0.92 5.26
CA THR A 389 7.79 1.67 5.49
C THR A 389 8.70 0.99 6.49
N GLY A 390 8.16 0.02 7.25
CA GLY A 390 8.93 -0.78 8.21
C GLY A 390 10.02 -1.61 7.55
N LYS A 391 11.10 -1.90 8.28
CA LYS A 391 12.24 -2.68 7.78
C LYS A 391 12.09 -4.19 8.00
N MET A 392 11.16 -4.59 8.86
CA MET A 392 10.89 -6.00 9.15
C MET A 392 9.95 -6.57 8.12
N HIS A 393 10.39 -7.62 7.43
CA HIS A 393 9.77 -8.42 6.40
C HIS A 393 9.42 -7.63 5.12
N ALA A 394 8.21 -7.05 4.99
CA ALA A 394 7.80 -6.32 3.78
C ALA A 394 8.16 -4.84 3.88
N ARG A 395 8.74 -4.28 2.81
CA ARG A 395 9.03 -2.85 2.67
C ARG A 395 8.73 -2.40 1.24
N GLY A 396 8.11 -1.23 1.07
CA GLY A 396 7.58 -0.77 -0.21
C GLY A 396 6.20 -1.34 -0.50
N PRO A 397 5.76 -1.38 -1.77
CA PRO A 397 4.49 -1.95 -2.18
C PRO A 397 4.41 -3.44 -1.80
N VAL A 398 3.33 -3.84 -1.14
CA VAL A 398 3.10 -5.20 -0.64
C VAL A 398 2.22 -5.96 -1.63
N GLY A 399 2.85 -6.64 -2.58
CA GLY A 399 2.22 -7.55 -3.52
C GLY A 399 2.32 -9.01 -3.08
N VAL A 400 2.02 -9.96 -3.99
CA VAL A 400 1.97 -11.41 -3.68
C VAL A 400 3.30 -11.96 -3.13
N ASN A 401 4.44 -11.47 -3.62
CA ASN A 401 5.75 -11.94 -3.15
C ASN A 401 6.04 -11.51 -1.70
N GLN A 402 5.62 -10.30 -1.31
CA GLN A 402 5.79 -9.76 0.03
C GLN A 402 4.84 -10.41 1.04
N LEU A 403 3.76 -11.05 0.57
CA LEU A 403 2.82 -11.81 1.38
C LEU A 403 3.27 -13.28 1.58
N THR A 404 4.56 -13.56 1.38
CA THR A 404 5.18 -14.87 1.63
C THR A 404 6.27 -14.77 2.70
N SER A 405 6.56 -15.88 3.35
CA SER A 405 7.75 -16.09 4.17
C SER A 405 8.64 -17.15 3.51
N PHE A 406 9.51 -17.78 4.26
CA PHE A 406 10.33 -18.88 3.75
C PHE A 406 10.55 -19.94 4.81
N LYS A 407 10.88 -21.17 4.34
CA LYS A 407 11.39 -22.25 5.18
C LYS A 407 12.67 -22.82 4.59
N TYR A 408 13.43 -23.52 5.41
CA TYR A 408 14.62 -24.26 4.96
C TYR A 408 14.26 -25.72 4.70
N LEU A 409 14.61 -26.20 3.51
CA LEU A 409 14.62 -27.62 3.18
C LEU A 409 16.07 -28.09 3.29
N VAL A 410 16.33 -29.08 4.14
CA VAL A 410 17.66 -29.59 4.42
C VAL A 410 17.70 -31.08 4.07
N GLU A 411 18.58 -31.44 3.13
CA GLU A 411 18.81 -32.81 2.72
C GLU A 411 20.20 -33.25 3.17
N GLY A 412 20.30 -34.43 3.78
CA GLY A 412 21.55 -35.05 4.18
C GLY A 412 21.52 -36.53 3.84
N ASN A 413 22.69 -37.17 3.82
CA ASN A 413 22.83 -38.62 3.65
C ASN A 413 23.37 -39.26 4.94
N GLY A 414 22.56 -39.24 5.99
CA GLY A 414 22.95 -39.77 7.30
C GLY A 414 23.99 -38.93 8.05
N ALA A 415 24.15 -37.63 7.67
CA ALA A 415 25.05 -36.72 8.35
C ALA A 415 24.64 -36.53 9.83
N VAL A 416 25.60 -36.68 10.72
CA VAL A 416 25.45 -36.42 12.17
C VAL A 416 26.35 -35.26 12.57
N ARG A 417 26.03 -34.63 13.67
CA ARG A 417 26.83 -33.57 14.25
C ARG A 417 27.64 -34.16 15.41
N ASP A 418 28.95 -33.86 15.43
CA ASP A 418 29.84 -34.20 16.54
C ASP A 418 29.50 -33.48 17.84
#